data_c12b26d2dccf711bcf48fe9fbeeaf96c
#
_entry.id   c12b26d2dccf711bcf48fe9fbeeaf96c
#
_cell.length_a   1.000
_cell.length_b   1.000
_cell.length_c   1.000
_cell.angle_alpha   90.00
_cell.angle_beta   90.00
_cell.angle_gamma   90.00
#
_symmetry.space_group_name_H-M   'P 1'
#
loop_
_entity.id
_entity.type
_entity.pdbx_description
1 polymer ?
#
loop_
_entity_poly.entity_id
_entity_poly.type
_entity_poly.pdbx_seq_one_letter_code
_entity_poly.pdbx_strand_id
1 'polypeptide(L)'
;MSSKGVKMGLDLSTTSVLLDGQFLRGDLRYALGSVDYTGSGTASAQPDWYVEARVLIGKDRAINDAVLSPYFGLGYRYLFNDARGITSTGAAGYRRESNYIYLPIGIIHRMALNDQAQLESTLEYDHLLAGKQVSQLSDAGLGYGDLNNTQNKGYGLKLSILYKKDEWAVGPFVHYWNIGKSDTAILFRYGTPVGTGWEPANNTLEFGLKAGLQF
;
A
#
# COMPACT_ATOMS: atom_id res chain seq x y z
N MET A 1 18.44 -4.07 -5.53
CA MET A 1 17.57 -5.18 -5.08
C MET A 1 16.16 -4.87 -5.54
N SER A 2 15.46 -5.86 -6.06
CA SER A 2 14.10 -5.70 -6.56
C SER A 2 13.26 -6.94 -6.26
N SER A 3 11.95 -6.76 -6.10
CA SER A 3 10.97 -7.84 -6.02
C SER A 3 9.86 -7.57 -7.03
N LYS A 4 9.44 -8.57 -7.77
CA LYS A 4 8.39 -8.47 -8.80
C LYS A 4 7.45 -9.65 -8.69
N GLY A 5 6.16 -9.41 -8.83
CA GLY A 5 5.18 -10.49 -8.75
C GLY A 5 3.78 -10.05 -9.07
N VAL A 6 2.84 -10.96 -8.89
CA VAL A 6 1.41 -10.75 -9.13
C VAL A 6 0.66 -10.96 -7.83
N LYS A 7 -0.33 -10.11 -7.58
CA LYS A 7 -1.23 -10.21 -6.42
C LYS A 7 -2.68 -10.23 -6.88
N MET A 8 -3.49 -10.93 -6.13
CA MET A 8 -4.95 -10.83 -6.17
C MET A 8 -5.42 -10.10 -4.91
N GLY A 9 -6.46 -9.31 -5.02
CA GLY A 9 -6.92 -8.50 -3.90
C GLY A 9 -8.43 -8.36 -3.82
N LEU A 10 -8.88 -7.88 -2.66
CA LEU A 10 -10.25 -7.50 -2.36
C LEU A 10 -10.23 -6.06 -1.85
N ASP A 11 -11.07 -5.22 -2.45
CA ASP A 11 -11.31 -3.85 -2.02
C ASP A 11 -12.77 -3.73 -1.57
N LEU A 12 -12.97 -3.31 -0.33
CA LEU A 12 -14.29 -3.02 0.25
C LEU A 12 -14.36 -1.53 0.56
N SER A 13 -15.46 -0.90 0.25
CA SER A 13 -15.71 0.49 0.65
C SER A 13 -17.16 0.70 1.05
N THR A 14 -17.35 1.54 2.04
CA THR A 14 -18.68 2.02 2.46
C THR A 14 -18.65 3.53 2.55
N THR A 15 -19.73 4.17 2.12
CA THR A 15 -19.85 5.63 2.15
C THR A 15 -21.17 6.02 2.79
N SER A 16 -21.10 6.85 3.81
CA SER A 16 -22.25 7.48 4.44
C SER A 16 -22.32 8.94 4.00
N VAL A 17 -23.41 9.33 3.40
CA VAL A 17 -23.68 10.74 3.04
C VAL A 17 -24.16 11.48 4.26
N LEU A 18 -23.53 12.61 4.53
CA LEU A 18 -23.84 13.52 5.61
C LEU A 18 -24.61 14.76 5.08
N LEU A 19 -24.82 15.76 5.93
CA LEU A 19 -25.46 17.00 5.52
C LEU A 19 -24.61 17.78 4.50
N ASP A 20 -25.25 18.57 3.65
CA ASP A 20 -24.63 19.50 2.70
C ASP A 20 -23.63 18.84 1.71
N GLY A 21 -23.92 17.61 1.29
CA GLY A 21 -23.08 16.87 0.34
C GLY A 21 -21.75 16.39 0.92
N GLN A 22 -21.57 16.48 2.24
CA GLN A 22 -20.43 15.86 2.92
C GLN A 22 -20.60 14.34 2.94
N PHE A 23 -19.48 13.61 2.99
CA PHE A 23 -19.49 12.17 3.15
C PHE A 23 -18.38 11.69 4.09
N LEU A 24 -18.66 10.57 4.75
CA LEU A 24 -17.68 9.78 5.48
C LEU A 24 -17.53 8.45 4.75
N ARG A 25 -16.30 8.08 4.41
CA ARG A 25 -16.02 6.83 3.70
C ARG A 25 -15.00 5.99 4.47
N GLY A 26 -15.30 4.70 4.62
CA GLY A 26 -14.37 3.69 5.10
C GLY A 26 -13.95 2.78 3.96
N ASP A 27 -12.65 2.52 3.82
CA ASP A 27 -12.11 1.57 2.85
C ASP A 27 -11.26 0.52 3.57
N LEU A 28 -11.37 -0.72 3.11
CA LEU A 28 -10.52 -1.84 3.49
C LEU A 28 -10.02 -2.52 2.21
N ARG A 29 -8.71 -2.66 2.09
CA ARG A 29 -8.06 -3.33 0.99
C ARG A 29 -7.15 -4.43 1.49
N TYR A 30 -7.22 -5.59 0.88
CA TYR A 30 -6.34 -6.72 1.12
C TYR A 30 -5.83 -7.25 -0.20
N ALA A 31 -4.53 -7.54 -0.31
CA ALA A 31 -3.98 -8.20 -1.49
C ALA A 31 -2.89 -9.20 -1.07
N LEU A 32 -2.88 -10.33 -1.73
CA LEU A 32 -1.94 -11.43 -1.50
C LEU A 32 -1.42 -12.00 -2.82
N GLY A 33 -0.21 -12.51 -2.78
CA GLY A 33 0.43 -13.15 -3.93
C GLY A 33 1.85 -13.59 -3.60
N SER A 34 2.67 -13.70 -4.61
CA SER A 34 4.08 -14.01 -4.46
C SER A 34 4.93 -13.09 -5.33
N VAL A 35 6.18 -12.90 -4.89
CA VAL A 35 7.17 -12.10 -5.60
C VAL A 35 8.45 -12.88 -5.81
N ASP A 36 9.12 -12.60 -6.91
CA ASP A 36 10.47 -13.08 -7.20
C ASP A 36 11.47 -12.00 -6.82
N TYR A 37 12.46 -12.39 -6.03
CA TYR A 37 13.49 -11.51 -5.50
C TYR A 37 14.75 -11.59 -6.35
N THR A 38 15.38 -10.44 -6.57
CA THR A 38 16.72 -10.29 -7.16
C THR A 38 17.52 -9.27 -6.37
N GLY A 39 18.66 -9.68 -5.81
CA GLY A 39 19.52 -8.81 -5.01
C GLY A 39 20.79 -9.57 -4.60
N SER A 40 20.92 -9.97 -3.34
CA SER A 40 21.98 -10.88 -2.87
C SER A 40 21.68 -12.31 -3.32
N GLY A 41 21.68 -12.56 -4.62
CA GLY A 41 21.17 -13.75 -5.26
C GLY A 41 19.74 -13.60 -5.73
N THR A 42 19.12 -14.72 -6.10
CA THR A 42 17.72 -14.81 -6.51
C THR A 42 16.93 -15.77 -5.64
N ALA A 43 15.64 -15.51 -5.43
CA ALA A 43 14.69 -16.42 -4.82
C ALA A 43 13.33 -16.21 -5.47
N SER A 44 12.56 -17.26 -5.67
CA SER A 44 11.27 -17.21 -6.37
C SER A 44 10.11 -17.49 -5.43
N ALA A 45 8.93 -17.02 -5.83
CA ALA A 45 7.65 -17.32 -5.20
C ALA A 45 7.58 -17.00 -3.69
N GLN A 46 8.23 -15.93 -3.26
CA GLN A 46 8.16 -15.46 -1.87
C GLN A 46 6.77 -14.93 -1.56
N PRO A 47 6.06 -15.45 -0.53
CA PRO A 47 4.75 -14.93 -0.12
C PRO A 47 4.82 -13.45 0.22
N ASP A 48 3.90 -12.66 -0.34
CA ASP A 48 3.84 -11.22 -0.15
C ASP A 48 2.38 -10.78 -0.11
N TRP A 49 2.00 -10.06 0.95
CA TRP A 49 0.64 -9.57 1.11
C TRP A 49 0.61 -8.25 1.89
N TYR A 50 -0.49 -7.55 1.76
CA TYR A 50 -0.75 -6.37 2.57
C TYR A 50 -2.23 -6.22 2.92
N VAL A 51 -2.48 -5.47 3.98
CA VAL A 51 -3.79 -4.93 4.33
C VAL A 51 -3.68 -3.41 4.46
N GLU A 52 -4.68 -2.70 3.98
CA GLU A 52 -4.80 -1.25 4.08
C GLU A 52 -6.21 -0.88 4.53
N ALA A 53 -6.32 -0.07 5.58
CA ALA A 53 -7.57 0.45 6.08
C ALA A 53 -7.52 1.97 6.14
N ARG A 54 -8.61 2.66 5.76
CA ARG A 54 -8.67 4.12 5.75
C ARG A 54 -10.06 4.63 6.09
N VAL A 55 -10.06 5.83 6.67
CA VAL A 55 -11.26 6.63 6.88
C VAL A 55 -11.05 7.98 6.21
N LEU A 56 -11.98 8.36 5.37
CA LEU A 56 -11.94 9.57 4.55
C LEU A 56 -13.16 10.44 4.85
N ILE A 57 -12.96 11.74 4.87
CA ILE A 57 -14.02 12.73 4.87
C ILE A 57 -13.89 13.63 3.65
N GLY A 58 -14.98 13.91 2.99
CA GLY A 58 -14.98 14.73 1.78
C GLY A 58 -16.31 15.45 1.57
N LYS A 59 -16.36 16.17 0.47
CA LYS A 59 -17.58 16.91 0.11
C LYS A 59 -17.80 16.87 -1.40
N ASP A 60 -18.99 16.45 -1.80
CA ASP A 60 -19.44 16.47 -3.19
C ASP A 60 -19.77 17.90 -3.61
N ARG A 61 -19.29 18.30 -4.78
CA ARG A 61 -19.55 19.59 -5.41
C ARG A 61 -19.96 19.36 -6.85
N ALA A 62 -21.16 19.71 -7.20
CA ALA A 62 -21.61 19.70 -8.58
C ALA A 62 -20.91 20.81 -9.37
N ILE A 63 -20.29 20.45 -10.50
CA ILE A 63 -19.62 21.37 -11.44
C ILE A 63 -20.08 20.96 -12.84
N ASN A 64 -20.96 21.77 -13.44
CA ASN A 64 -21.60 21.42 -14.71
C ASN A 64 -22.24 20.03 -14.66
N ASP A 65 -21.87 19.16 -15.60
CA ASP A 65 -22.39 17.77 -15.71
C ASP A 65 -21.57 16.74 -14.92
N ALA A 66 -20.73 17.20 -14.00
CA ALA A 66 -19.87 16.34 -13.19
C ALA A 66 -19.97 16.65 -11.70
N VAL A 67 -19.52 15.72 -10.88
CA VAL A 67 -19.33 15.89 -9.43
C VAL A 67 -17.86 15.79 -9.11
N LEU A 68 -17.34 16.79 -8.44
CA LEU A 68 -15.98 16.84 -7.92
C LEU A 68 -16.00 16.70 -6.41
N SER A 69 -15.27 15.72 -5.89
CA SER A 69 -15.30 15.33 -4.48
C SER A 69 -13.89 15.37 -3.88
N PRO A 70 -13.40 16.54 -3.46
CA PRO A 70 -12.18 16.60 -2.66
C PRO A 70 -12.39 15.90 -1.31
N TYR A 71 -11.33 15.22 -0.86
CA TYR A 71 -11.33 14.50 0.41
C TYR A 71 -9.94 14.46 1.04
N PHE A 72 -9.92 14.17 2.33
CA PHE A 72 -8.72 13.82 3.08
C PHE A 72 -9.09 12.80 4.16
N GLY A 73 -8.09 12.24 4.83
CA GLY A 73 -8.39 11.25 5.86
C GLY A 73 -7.17 10.72 6.59
N LEU A 74 -7.30 9.53 7.15
CA LEU A 74 -6.25 8.79 7.81
C LEU A 74 -6.22 7.37 7.26
N GLY A 75 -5.03 6.87 6.94
CA GLY A 75 -4.80 5.53 6.46
C GLY A 75 -3.76 4.79 7.28
N TYR A 76 -3.95 3.48 7.36
CA TYR A 76 -2.98 2.53 7.90
C TYR A 76 -2.73 1.44 6.87
N ARG A 77 -1.45 1.13 6.60
CA ARG A 77 -1.03 0.07 5.69
C ARG A 77 -0.02 -0.83 6.38
N TYR A 78 -0.31 -2.13 6.41
CA TYR A 78 0.58 -3.19 6.86
C TYR A 78 0.99 -4.05 5.67
N LEU A 79 2.29 -4.28 5.50
CA LEU A 79 2.84 -5.15 4.46
C LEU A 79 3.65 -6.26 5.13
N PHE A 80 3.54 -7.45 4.58
CA PHE A 80 4.30 -8.62 5.02
C PHE A 80 4.92 -9.31 3.81
N ASN A 81 6.21 -9.58 3.91
CA ASN A 81 6.96 -10.38 2.93
C ASN A 81 7.69 -11.52 3.65
N ASP A 82 7.43 -12.75 3.24
CA ASP A 82 8.12 -13.93 3.74
C ASP A 82 9.24 -14.33 2.78
N ALA A 83 10.43 -13.82 3.04
CA ALA A 83 11.61 -14.11 2.26
C ALA A 83 12.48 -15.23 2.85
N ARG A 84 11.95 -16.01 3.82
CA ARG A 84 12.71 -17.12 4.43
C ARG A 84 13.17 -18.13 3.38
N GLY A 85 14.32 -18.73 3.64
CA GLY A 85 14.98 -19.67 2.75
C GLY A 85 16.37 -19.20 2.36
N ILE A 86 16.93 -19.82 1.36
CA ILE A 86 18.30 -19.56 0.90
C ILE A 86 18.24 -19.07 -0.55
N THR A 87 18.90 -17.97 -0.86
CA THR A 87 19.01 -17.46 -2.22
C THR A 87 19.98 -18.31 -3.05
N SER A 88 20.02 -18.11 -4.36
CA SER A 88 20.93 -18.80 -5.29
C SER A 88 22.42 -18.64 -4.94
N THR A 89 22.78 -17.65 -4.14
CA THR A 89 24.17 -17.40 -3.68
C THR A 89 24.44 -17.89 -2.25
N GLY A 90 23.47 -18.55 -1.60
CA GLY A 90 23.61 -19.03 -0.23
C GLY A 90 23.25 -18.00 0.85
N ALA A 91 22.76 -16.82 0.49
CA ALA A 91 22.33 -15.83 1.48
C ALA A 91 21.00 -16.25 2.12
N ALA A 92 20.91 -16.23 3.45
CA ALA A 92 19.70 -16.51 4.19
C ALA A 92 18.71 -15.33 4.11
N GLY A 93 17.48 -15.63 3.80
CA GLY A 93 16.36 -14.69 3.81
C GLY A 93 15.64 -14.66 5.16
N TYR A 94 14.79 -13.67 5.35
CA TYR A 94 14.02 -13.45 6.57
C TYR A 94 12.71 -12.72 6.29
N ARG A 95 11.76 -12.77 7.21
CA ARG A 95 10.49 -12.06 7.10
C ARG A 95 10.69 -10.56 7.32
N ARG A 96 9.87 -9.78 6.62
CA ARG A 96 9.82 -8.33 6.73
C ARG A 96 8.39 -7.86 6.95
N GLU A 97 8.22 -6.93 7.86
CA GLU A 97 6.95 -6.29 8.16
C GLU A 97 7.12 -4.78 8.07
N SER A 98 6.22 -4.12 7.32
CA SER A 98 6.21 -2.67 7.22
C SER A 98 4.86 -2.16 7.68
N ASN A 99 4.87 -1.17 8.55
CA ASN A 99 3.69 -0.52 9.10
C ASN A 99 3.74 0.96 8.75
N TYR A 100 2.73 1.48 8.07
CA TYR A 100 2.69 2.88 7.64
C TYR A 100 1.38 3.52 8.07
N ILE A 101 1.49 4.68 8.73
CA ILE A 101 0.37 5.60 8.98
C ILE A 101 0.56 6.77 8.05
N TYR A 102 -0.48 7.15 7.33
CA TYR A 102 -0.40 8.19 6.32
C TYR A 102 -1.68 9.03 6.24
N LEU A 103 -1.56 10.21 5.67
CA LEU A 103 -2.63 11.17 5.40
C LEU A 103 -2.94 11.13 3.89
N PRO A 104 -4.04 10.50 3.46
CA PRO A 104 -4.52 10.61 2.08
C PRO A 104 -5.18 11.97 1.84
N ILE A 105 -4.85 12.60 0.73
CA ILE A 105 -5.50 13.82 0.22
C ILE A 105 -5.79 13.57 -1.24
N GLY A 106 -7.05 13.65 -1.65
CA GLY A 106 -7.41 13.28 -3.00
C GLY A 106 -8.64 13.97 -3.52
N ILE A 107 -8.96 13.65 -4.75
CA ILE A 107 -10.12 14.13 -5.46
C ILE A 107 -10.73 12.99 -6.26
N ILE A 108 -12.06 12.85 -6.16
CA ILE A 108 -12.84 11.96 -7.01
C ILE A 108 -13.59 12.84 -7.99
N HIS A 109 -13.48 12.54 -9.27
CA HIS A 109 -14.26 13.16 -10.34
C HIS A 109 -15.22 12.12 -10.91
N ARG A 110 -16.53 12.42 -10.90
CA ARG A 110 -17.58 11.59 -11.46
C ARG A 110 -18.26 12.33 -12.57
N MET A 111 -18.28 11.75 -13.76
CA MET A 111 -18.91 12.30 -14.96
C MET A 111 -19.92 11.30 -15.49
N ALA A 112 -21.18 11.71 -15.63
CA ALA A 112 -22.20 10.92 -16.29
C ALA A 112 -21.86 10.77 -17.78
N LEU A 113 -21.88 9.56 -18.30
CA LEU A 113 -21.74 9.26 -19.74
C LEU A 113 -23.12 9.14 -20.40
N ASN A 114 -24.07 8.60 -19.66
CA ASN A 114 -25.50 8.52 -19.99
C ASN A 114 -26.29 8.21 -18.70
N ASP A 115 -27.59 7.96 -18.82
CA ASP A 115 -28.51 7.73 -17.69
C ASP A 115 -28.13 6.52 -16.80
N GLN A 116 -27.35 5.58 -17.32
CA GLN A 116 -26.99 4.32 -16.63
C GLN A 116 -25.49 4.16 -16.37
N ALA A 117 -24.65 5.01 -16.96
CA ALA A 117 -23.21 4.85 -16.91
C ALA A 117 -22.49 6.14 -16.52
N GLN A 118 -21.45 6.00 -15.69
CA GLN A 118 -20.56 7.09 -15.30
C GLN A 118 -19.10 6.68 -15.35
N LEU A 119 -18.24 7.66 -15.53
CA LEU A 119 -16.80 7.53 -15.36
C LEU A 119 -16.40 8.14 -14.04
N GLU A 120 -15.75 7.36 -13.18
CA GLU A 120 -15.18 7.82 -11.91
C GLU A 120 -13.66 7.80 -11.99
N SER A 121 -13.05 8.96 -11.84
CA SER A 121 -11.58 9.10 -11.81
C SER A 121 -11.15 9.56 -10.43
N THR A 122 -10.15 8.90 -9.86
CA THR A 122 -9.58 9.26 -8.55
C THR A 122 -8.11 9.60 -8.71
N LEU A 123 -7.70 10.74 -8.15
CA LEU A 123 -6.30 11.11 -7.95
C LEU A 123 -6.07 11.35 -6.47
N GLU A 124 -5.04 10.72 -5.90
CA GLU A 124 -4.74 10.79 -4.47
C GLU A 124 -3.24 10.91 -4.24
N TYR A 125 -2.86 11.74 -3.29
CA TYR A 125 -1.54 11.85 -2.69
C TYR A 125 -1.62 11.37 -1.24
N ASP A 126 -0.73 10.44 -0.87
CA ASP A 126 -0.61 9.89 0.47
C ASP A 126 0.65 10.47 1.13
N HIS A 127 0.52 11.25 2.19
CA HIS A 127 1.65 11.74 2.96
C HIS A 127 1.98 10.79 4.11
N LEU A 128 3.19 10.21 4.12
CA LEU A 128 3.63 9.35 5.22
C LEU A 128 3.78 10.16 6.51
N LEU A 129 3.05 9.79 7.55
CA LEU A 129 3.14 10.39 8.88
C LEU A 129 4.13 9.63 9.78
N ALA A 130 4.07 8.30 9.73
CA ALA A 130 4.95 7.43 10.50
C ALA A 130 5.08 6.07 9.81
N GLY A 131 6.27 5.49 9.88
CA GLY A 131 6.54 4.15 9.39
C GLY A 131 7.43 3.37 10.36
N LYS A 132 7.15 2.08 10.47
CA LYS A 132 7.97 1.13 11.21
C LYS A 132 8.26 -0.07 10.32
N GLN A 133 9.54 -0.42 10.21
CA GLN A 133 10.01 -1.61 9.53
C GLN A 133 10.56 -2.59 10.56
N VAL A 134 10.11 -3.85 10.50
CA VAL A 134 10.65 -4.95 11.28
C VAL A 134 11.32 -5.93 10.33
N SER A 135 12.62 -6.14 10.49
CA SER A 135 13.40 -7.16 9.78
C SER A 135 13.65 -8.30 10.76
N GLN A 136 12.96 -9.43 10.59
CA GLN A 136 13.04 -10.60 11.49
C GLN A 136 14.33 -11.39 11.20
N LEU A 137 15.49 -10.80 11.50
CA LEU A 137 16.80 -11.39 11.22
C LEU A 137 17.06 -12.67 11.98
N SER A 138 16.31 -12.93 13.07
CA SER A 138 16.31 -14.19 13.80
C SER A 138 15.92 -15.40 12.91
N ASP A 139 15.13 -15.19 11.86
CA ASP A 139 14.78 -16.23 10.90
C ASP A 139 16.01 -16.78 10.13
N ALA A 140 17.06 -15.99 9.99
CA ALA A 140 18.30 -16.42 9.33
C ALA A 140 19.12 -17.42 10.16
N GLY A 141 18.74 -17.68 11.40
CA GLY A 141 19.32 -18.74 12.24
C GLY A 141 20.76 -18.51 12.68
N LEU A 142 21.31 -17.32 12.47
CA LEU A 142 22.73 -16.99 12.75
C LEU A 142 22.93 -16.32 14.13
N GLY A 143 21.92 -16.41 15.01
CA GLY A 143 21.92 -15.78 16.34
C GLY A 143 21.69 -14.27 16.33
N TYR A 144 21.26 -13.71 15.19
CA TYR A 144 20.87 -12.31 15.11
C TYR A 144 19.54 -12.06 15.81
N GLY A 145 19.42 -10.91 16.49
CA GLY A 145 18.17 -10.36 16.95
C GLY A 145 17.45 -9.59 15.84
N ASP A 146 16.14 -9.45 15.97
CA ASP A 146 15.33 -8.70 15.01
C ASP A 146 15.67 -7.21 15.03
N LEU A 147 15.61 -6.58 13.86
CA LEU A 147 15.90 -5.18 13.70
C LEU A 147 14.60 -4.39 13.53
N ASN A 148 14.44 -3.35 14.33
CA ASN A 148 13.32 -2.43 14.30
C ASN A 148 13.81 -1.04 13.88
N ASN A 149 13.29 -0.54 12.76
CA ASN A 149 13.65 0.74 12.20
C ASN A 149 12.42 1.64 12.00
N THR A 150 12.64 2.95 12.11
CA THR A 150 11.62 3.98 11.88
C THR A 150 11.83 4.68 10.54
N GLN A 151 10.77 4.85 9.78
CA GLN A 151 10.76 5.53 8.48
C GLN A 151 9.80 6.72 8.55
N ASN A 152 10.31 7.95 8.55
CA ASN A 152 9.52 9.17 8.73
C ASN A 152 9.40 10.02 7.45
N LYS A 153 9.87 9.51 6.32
CA LYS A 153 9.82 10.21 5.03
C LYS A 153 9.26 9.28 3.96
N GLY A 154 8.27 9.77 3.27
CA GLY A 154 7.68 9.01 2.17
C GLY A 154 6.39 9.64 1.68
N TYR A 155 5.94 9.15 0.53
CA TYR A 155 4.66 9.51 -0.05
C TYR A 155 4.13 8.38 -0.95
N GLY A 156 2.83 8.39 -1.16
CA GLY A 156 2.15 7.58 -2.15
C GLY A 156 1.44 8.44 -3.19
N LEU A 157 1.22 7.87 -4.37
CA LEU A 157 0.37 8.43 -5.42
C LEU A 157 -0.57 7.34 -5.92
N LYS A 158 -1.87 7.63 -5.97
CA LYS A 158 -2.87 6.71 -6.51
C LYS A 158 -3.63 7.36 -7.65
N LEU A 159 -3.82 6.61 -8.72
CA LEU A 159 -4.69 6.95 -9.83
C LEU A 159 -5.59 5.76 -10.12
N SER A 160 -6.88 6.00 -10.32
CA SER A 160 -7.78 5.00 -10.86
C SER A 160 -8.82 5.64 -11.77
N ILE A 161 -9.27 4.89 -12.77
CA ILE A 161 -10.35 5.28 -13.67
C ILE A 161 -11.30 4.10 -13.75
N LEU A 162 -12.53 4.26 -13.27
CA LEU A 162 -13.54 3.22 -13.23
C LEU A 162 -14.71 3.60 -14.13
N TYR A 163 -15.04 2.74 -15.06
CA TYR A 163 -16.31 2.74 -15.76
C TYR A 163 -17.33 2.02 -14.87
N LYS A 164 -18.40 2.71 -14.53
CA LYS A 164 -19.47 2.23 -13.67
C LYS A 164 -20.76 2.21 -14.48
N LYS A 165 -21.42 1.07 -14.50
CA LYS A 165 -22.71 0.89 -15.16
C LYS A 165 -23.59 -0.02 -14.31
N ASP A 166 -24.79 0.47 -13.98
CA ASP A 166 -25.71 -0.23 -13.08
C ASP A 166 -24.99 -0.60 -11.76
N GLU A 167 -24.92 -1.88 -11.45
CA GLU A 167 -24.22 -2.40 -10.25
C GLU A 167 -22.73 -2.71 -10.49
N TRP A 168 -22.21 -2.57 -11.73
CA TRP A 168 -20.84 -2.95 -12.09
C TRP A 168 -19.88 -1.77 -12.14
N ALA A 169 -18.68 -2.02 -11.68
CA ALA A 169 -17.55 -1.10 -11.83
C ALA A 169 -16.34 -1.86 -12.35
N VAL A 170 -15.65 -1.33 -13.37
CA VAL A 170 -14.43 -1.92 -13.90
C VAL A 170 -13.47 -0.84 -14.38
N GLY A 171 -12.17 -1.03 -14.16
CA GLY A 171 -11.16 -0.12 -14.70
C GLY A 171 -9.77 -0.31 -14.14
N PRO A 172 -8.79 0.38 -14.73
CA PRO A 172 -7.40 0.33 -14.33
C PRO A 172 -7.13 1.14 -13.06
N PHE A 173 -6.05 0.77 -12.39
CA PHE A 173 -5.45 1.56 -11.30
C PHE A 173 -3.93 1.51 -11.37
N VAL A 174 -3.32 2.55 -10.82
CA VAL A 174 -1.87 2.63 -10.53
C VAL A 174 -1.71 3.15 -9.11
N HIS A 175 -0.83 2.52 -8.35
CA HIS A 175 -0.47 2.94 -7.00
C HIS A 175 1.05 2.92 -6.86
N TYR A 176 1.64 4.05 -6.56
CA TYR A 176 3.08 4.23 -6.35
C TYR A 176 3.35 4.62 -4.90
N TRP A 177 4.34 4.01 -4.27
CA TRP A 177 4.89 4.41 -2.98
C TRP A 177 6.39 4.68 -3.11
N ASN A 178 6.83 5.74 -2.47
CA ASN A 178 8.24 6.05 -2.26
C ASN A 178 8.48 6.26 -0.77
N ILE A 179 9.30 5.41 -0.16
CA ILE A 179 9.61 5.43 1.26
C ILE A 179 11.10 5.72 1.42
N GLY A 180 11.42 6.74 2.20
CA GLY A 180 12.80 7.13 2.47
C GLY A 180 13.55 6.12 3.33
N LYS A 181 14.87 6.26 3.38
CA LYS A 181 15.72 5.47 4.26
C LYS A 181 15.28 5.63 5.72
N SER A 182 15.32 4.53 6.48
CA SER A 182 15.05 4.53 7.92
C SER A 182 16.14 5.20 8.76
N ASP A 183 15.87 5.36 10.05
CA ASP A 183 16.90 5.51 11.07
C ASP A 183 17.82 4.28 11.12
N THR A 184 18.83 4.36 11.98
CA THR A 184 19.80 3.29 12.22
C THR A 184 19.54 2.68 13.59
N ALA A 185 19.38 1.35 13.64
CA ALA A 185 19.21 0.60 14.88
C ALA A 185 20.43 -0.29 15.18
N ILE A 186 20.64 -0.62 16.46
CA ILE A 186 21.73 -1.49 16.88
C ILE A 186 21.39 -2.94 16.53
N LEU A 187 22.33 -3.62 15.86
CA LEU A 187 22.23 -5.03 15.53
C LEU A 187 22.89 -5.87 16.62
N PHE A 188 22.13 -6.81 17.18
CA PHE A 188 22.61 -7.76 18.18
C PHE A 188 22.84 -9.14 17.56
N ARG A 189 23.86 -9.84 18.07
CA ARG A 189 24.08 -11.26 17.81
C ARG A 189 24.39 -11.97 19.13
N TYR A 190 23.62 -13.03 19.45
CA TYR A 190 23.70 -13.71 20.75
C TYR A 190 23.65 -12.74 21.95
N GLY A 191 22.81 -11.69 21.85
CA GLY A 191 22.68 -10.65 22.88
C GLY A 191 23.80 -9.60 22.92
N THR A 192 24.85 -9.73 22.10
CA THR A 192 25.97 -8.79 22.05
C THR A 192 25.80 -7.82 20.86
N PRO A 193 26.01 -6.52 21.01
CA PRO A 193 26.03 -5.58 19.90
C PRO A 193 27.16 -5.90 18.92
N VAL A 194 26.83 -6.06 17.63
CA VAL A 194 27.82 -6.42 16.58
C VAL A 194 27.87 -5.40 15.45
N GLY A 195 27.00 -4.39 15.47
CA GLY A 195 26.98 -3.36 14.45
C GLY A 195 25.67 -2.59 14.45
N THR A 196 25.35 -2.01 13.32
CA THR A 196 24.11 -1.26 13.11
C THR A 196 23.47 -1.66 11.77
N GLY A 197 22.17 -1.52 11.69
CA GLY A 197 21.40 -1.77 10.46
C GLY A 197 20.36 -0.70 10.21
N TRP A 198 19.96 -0.57 8.97
CA TRP A 198 18.91 0.34 8.51
C TRP A 198 18.18 -0.26 7.34
N GLU A 199 16.95 0.17 7.10
CA GLU A 199 16.21 -0.15 5.89
C GLU A 199 16.53 0.89 4.81
N PRO A 200 17.00 0.49 3.63
CA PRO A 200 17.25 1.41 2.52
C PRO A 200 15.97 2.09 2.05
N ALA A 201 16.11 3.25 1.40
CA ALA A 201 15.00 3.83 0.65
C ALA A 201 14.49 2.85 -0.40
N ASN A 202 13.19 2.77 -0.54
CA ASN A 202 12.54 1.86 -1.47
C ASN A 202 11.38 2.53 -2.20
N ASN A 203 11.00 1.95 -3.34
CA ASN A 203 9.78 2.32 -4.03
C ASN A 203 9.02 1.06 -4.45
N THR A 204 7.70 1.22 -4.54
CA THR A 204 6.79 0.17 -5.01
C THR A 204 5.88 0.76 -6.05
N LEU A 205 5.76 0.12 -7.20
CA LEU A 205 4.78 0.42 -8.22
C LEU A 205 3.84 -0.79 -8.36
N GLU A 206 2.56 -0.55 -8.15
CA GLU A 206 1.49 -1.51 -8.33
C GLU A 206 0.52 -0.98 -9.37
N PHE A 207 0.17 -1.80 -10.34
CA PHE A 207 -0.84 -1.48 -11.34
C PHE A 207 -1.67 -2.72 -11.66
N GLY A 208 -2.89 -2.52 -12.10
CA GLY A 208 -3.78 -3.62 -12.38
C GLY A 208 -5.16 -3.18 -12.82
N LEU A 209 -6.08 -4.13 -12.82
CA LEU A 209 -7.49 -3.94 -13.09
C LEU A 209 -8.30 -4.20 -11.82
N LYS A 210 -9.33 -3.39 -11.62
CA LYS A 210 -10.37 -3.60 -10.62
C LYS A 210 -11.66 -3.96 -11.35
N ALA A 211 -12.38 -4.94 -10.81
CA ALA A 211 -13.74 -5.23 -11.19
C ALA A 211 -14.55 -5.49 -9.92
N GLY A 212 -15.77 -4.99 -9.84
CA GLY A 212 -16.56 -5.12 -8.62
C GLY A 212 -18.02 -4.78 -8.81
N LEU A 213 -18.75 -4.94 -7.72
CA LEU A 213 -20.17 -4.61 -7.58
C LEU A 213 -20.31 -3.40 -6.65
N GLN A 214 -21.30 -2.58 -6.92
CA GLN A 214 -21.74 -1.47 -6.07
C GLN A 214 -23.21 -1.63 -5.72
N PHE A 215 -23.59 -1.29 -4.51
CA PHE A 215 -24.93 -1.43 -3.96
C PHE A 215 -25.46 -0.11 -3.45
#